data_f3a3c64339914e478a1138f243b55ffb
#
_entry.id   f3a3c64339914e478a1138f243b55ffb
#
_cell.length_a   1.000
_cell.length_b   1.000
_cell.length_c   1.000
_cell.angle_alpha   90.00
_cell.angle_beta   90.00
_cell.angle_gamma   90.00
#
_symmetry.space_group_name_H-M   'P 1'
#
loop_
_entity.id
_entity.type
_entity.pdbx_description
1 polymer ?
#
loop_
_entity_poly.entity_id
_entity_poly.type
_entity_poly.pdbx_seq_one_letter_code
_entity_poly.pdbx_strand_id
1 'polypeptide(L)'
;MSEPALVIIKPDGISKQLVGSILTKFGHTGLEMIGIHITKTSRAIAKEHYKHLGDKPFFDQIVSYLAGEYHLIHKLIAVVYYGRDAIKKCRLVAGATNPEEATPQSVRGAYGRIRTDGLYENVVHVSSTPEEAEREIKLWFEPDDLIREFYPTKITIIHEQKKKVWA
;
A
#
# COMPACT_ATOMS: atom_id res chain seq x y z
N MET A 1 17.71 -4.25 -12.64
CA MET A 1 16.52 -4.58 -13.45
C MET A 1 15.41 -3.63 -13.03
N SER A 2 14.54 -3.19 -13.95
CA SER A 2 13.38 -2.36 -13.56
C SER A 2 12.27 -3.27 -13.06
N GLU A 3 11.58 -2.83 -12.01
CA GLU A 3 10.56 -3.61 -11.31
C GLU A 3 9.46 -2.68 -10.78
N PRO A 4 8.22 -3.16 -10.56
CA PRO A 4 7.21 -2.40 -9.84
C PRO A 4 7.35 -2.57 -8.33
N ALA A 5 6.85 -1.57 -7.59
CA ALA A 5 6.72 -1.59 -6.14
C ALA A 5 5.35 -1.04 -5.74
N LEU A 6 4.60 -1.75 -4.91
CA LEU A 6 3.39 -1.23 -4.31
C LEU A 6 3.75 -0.41 -3.07
N VAL A 7 3.12 0.75 -2.97
CA VAL A 7 3.08 1.59 -1.77
C VAL A 7 1.61 1.80 -1.39
N ILE A 8 1.24 1.55 -0.13
CA ILE A 8 -0.08 1.87 0.38
C ILE A 8 0.06 2.94 1.45
N ILE A 9 -0.66 4.06 1.29
CA ILE A 9 -0.90 5.01 2.38
C ILE A 9 -2.09 4.49 3.17
N LYS A 10 -1.84 4.12 4.41
CA LYS A 10 -2.79 3.46 5.30
C LYS A 10 -3.81 4.44 5.88
N PRO A 11 -4.91 3.96 6.48
CA PRO A 11 -5.94 4.80 7.07
C PRO A 11 -5.44 5.84 8.06
N ASP A 12 -4.43 5.53 8.86
CA ASP A 12 -3.81 6.47 9.81
C ASP A 12 -3.05 7.61 9.10
N GLY A 13 -2.37 7.34 7.99
CA GLY A 13 -1.73 8.38 7.17
C GLY A 13 -2.75 9.34 6.55
N ILE A 14 -3.93 8.83 6.17
CA ILE A 14 -5.04 9.65 5.67
C ILE A 14 -5.66 10.45 6.82
N SER A 15 -5.93 9.82 7.97
CA SER A 15 -6.49 10.47 9.17
C SER A 15 -5.64 11.65 9.64
N LYS A 16 -4.33 11.49 9.59
CA LYS A 16 -3.35 12.52 9.96
C LYS A 16 -3.11 13.57 8.86
N GLN A 17 -3.83 13.52 7.73
CA GLN A 17 -3.68 14.44 6.58
C GLN A 17 -2.26 14.45 5.97
N LEU A 18 -1.58 13.31 5.98
CA LEU A 18 -0.18 13.19 5.57
C LEU A 18 0.01 12.80 4.09
N VAL A 19 -1.08 12.63 3.33
CA VAL A 19 -1.04 12.12 1.94
C VAL A 19 -0.04 12.88 1.08
N GLY A 20 -0.13 14.21 1.03
CA GLY A 20 0.76 15.03 0.20
C GLY A 20 2.23 14.90 0.63
N SER A 21 2.51 14.97 1.94
CA SER A 21 3.85 14.84 2.49
C SER A 21 4.48 13.47 2.19
N ILE A 22 3.67 12.39 2.27
CA ILE A 22 4.12 11.04 1.96
C ILE A 22 4.44 10.91 0.46
N LEU A 23 3.52 11.34 -0.42
CA LEU A 23 3.73 11.28 -1.87
C LEU A 23 4.95 12.09 -2.30
N THR A 24 5.19 13.26 -1.71
CA THR A 24 6.40 14.08 -1.97
C THR A 24 7.68 13.31 -1.64
N LYS A 25 7.72 12.61 -0.49
CA LYS A 25 8.91 11.81 -0.12
C LYS A 25 9.19 10.69 -1.13
N PHE A 26 8.16 10.00 -1.61
CA PHE A 26 8.31 8.97 -2.65
C PHE A 26 8.66 9.58 -4.02
N GLY A 27 8.13 10.76 -4.35
CA GLY A 27 8.46 11.49 -5.58
C GLY A 27 9.96 11.78 -5.74
N HIS A 28 10.69 11.98 -4.66
CA HIS A 28 12.13 12.20 -4.68
C HIS A 28 12.96 10.97 -5.06
N THR A 29 12.36 9.79 -5.19
CA THR A 29 13.05 8.56 -5.63
C THR A 29 13.44 8.57 -7.10
N GLY A 30 12.82 9.44 -7.91
CA GLY A 30 12.97 9.45 -9.38
C GLY A 30 12.30 8.25 -10.05
N LEU A 31 11.46 7.48 -9.33
CA LEU A 31 10.66 6.40 -9.91
C LEU A 31 9.44 6.96 -10.63
N GLU A 32 9.02 6.28 -11.69
CA GLU A 32 7.77 6.58 -12.40
C GLU A 32 6.57 6.10 -11.56
N MET A 33 5.60 6.98 -11.33
CA MET A 33 4.30 6.59 -10.76
C MET A 33 3.42 6.10 -11.92
N ILE A 34 3.05 4.83 -11.93
CA ILE A 34 2.32 4.19 -13.03
C ILE A 34 0.87 3.84 -12.72
N GLY A 35 0.46 3.99 -11.49
CA GLY A 35 -0.92 3.83 -11.04
C GLY A 35 -1.12 4.40 -9.66
N ILE A 36 -2.26 5.04 -9.44
CA ILE A 36 -2.68 5.56 -8.14
C ILE A 36 -4.20 5.59 -8.05
N HIS A 37 -4.76 5.07 -6.97
CA HIS A 37 -6.18 5.24 -6.69
C HIS A 37 -6.51 5.22 -5.20
N ILE A 38 -7.65 5.83 -4.86
CA ILE A 38 -8.26 5.71 -3.54
C ILE A 38 -9.24 4.55 -3.60
N THR A 39 -9.05 3.57 -2.74
CA THR A 39 -9.92 2.39 -2.70
C THR A 39 -10.48 2.16 -1.30
N LYS A 40 -11.67 1.53 -1.25
CA LYS A 40 -12.24 1.07 0.01
C LYS A 40 -11.44 -0.11 0.54
N THR A 41 -11.30 -0.17 1.85
CA THR A 41 -10.70 -1.32 2.53
C THR A 41 -11.72 -2.00 3.44
N SER A 42 -11.52 -3.28 3.69
CA SER A 42 -12.33 -4.10 4.59
C SER A 42 -11.46 -5.18 5.23
N ARG A 43 -11.97 -5.84 6.27
CA ARG A 43 -11.26 -6.98 6.87
C ARG A 43 -10.95 -8.10 5.87
N ALA A 44 -11.84 -8.34 4.90
CA ALA A 44 -11.65 -9.40 3.91
C ALA A 44 -10.41 -9.14 3.04
N ILE A 45 -10.30 -7.94 2.44
CA ILE A 45 -9.15 -7.58 1.60
C ILE A 45 -7.88 -7.40 2.44
N ALA A 46 -8.00 -6.90 3.68
CA ALA A 46 -6.85 -6.78 4.59
C ALA A 46 -6.28 -8.15 5.00
N LYS A 47 -7.14 -9.16 5.22
CA LYS A 47 -6.71 -10.56 5.45
C LYS A 47 -5.97 -11.13 4.24
N GLU A 48 -6.48 -10.91 3.02
CA GLU A 48 -5.81 -11.38 1.81
C GLU A 48 -4.46 -10.68 1.61
N HIS A 49 -4.38 -9.38 1.89
CA HIS A 49 -3.14 -8.63 1.82
C HIS A 49 -2.06 -9.19 2.76
N TYR A 50 -2.44 -9.46 4.01
CA TYR A 50 -1.53 -9.97 5.05
C TYR A 50 -1.55 -11.49 5.23
N LYS A 51 -2.08 -12.26 4.26
CA LYS A 51 -2.25 -13.73 4.42
C LYS A 51 -0.96 -14.48 4.77
N HIS A 52 0.19 -13.97 4.33
CA HIS A 52 1.50 -14.53 4.66
C HIS A 52 1.88 -14.37 6.15
N LEU A 53 1.14 -13.58 6.91
CA LEU A 53 1.31 -13.37 8.36
C LEU A 53 0.19 -14.04 9.18
N GLY A 54 -0.63 -14.91 8.56
CA GLY A 54 -1.81 -15.51 9.18
C GLY A 54 -1.54 -16.25 10.50
N ASP A 55 -0.36 -16.83 10.67
CA ASP A 55 0.04 -17.57 11.88
C ASP A 55 0.62 -16.66 12.97
N LYS A 56 0.72 -15.36 12.76
CA LYS A 56 1.31 -14.44 13.73
C LYS A 56 0.28 -13.98 14.76
N PRO A 57 0.65 -13.87 16.04
CA PRO A 57 -0.28 -13.48 17.12
C PRO A 57 -0.89 -12.08 16.93
N PHE A 58 -0.21 -11.21 16.20
CA PHE A 58 -0.68 -9.86 15.88
C PHE A 58 -1.49 -9.76 14.57
N PHE A 59 -1.79 -10.88 13.90
CA PHE A 59 -2.45 -10.89 12.60
C PHE A 59 -3.79 -10.14 12.60
N ASP A 60 -4.66 -10.44 13.56
CA ASP A 60 -5.97 -9.79 13.63
C ASP A 60 -5.86 -8.28 13.87
N GLN A 61 -4.85 -7.86 14.64
CA GLN A 61 -4.57 -6.45 14.92
C GLN A 61 -4.16 -5.69 13.65
N ILE A 62 -3.24 -6.24 12.85
CA ILE A 62 -2.83 -5.58 11.59
C ILE A 62 -3.91 -5.60 10.53
N VAL A 63 -4.78 -6.62 10.52
CA VAL A 63 -5.98 -6.69 9.68
C VAL A 63 -6.95 -5.56 10.04
N SER A 64 -7.29 -5.42 11.33
CA SER A 64 -8.15 -4.32 11.82
C SER A 64 -7.56 -2.95 11.50
N TYR A 65 -6.25 -2.81 11.61
CA TYR A 65 -5.54 -1.58 11.30
C TYR A 65 -5.64 -1.20 9.82
N LEU A 66 -5.35 -2.13 8.89
CA LEU A 66 -5.47 -1.87 7.46
C LEU A 66 -6.94 -1.69 7.02
N ALA A 67 -7.87 -2.40 7.67
CA ALA A 67 -9.32 -2.22 7.45
C ALA A 67 -9.86 -0.85 7.90
N GLY A 68 -9.04 -0.07 8.64
CA GLY A 68 -9.37 1.28 9.07
C GLY A 68 -10.23 1.36 10.32
N GLU A 69 -10.36 0.27 11.07
CA GLU A 69 -11.22 0.19 12.27
C GLU A 69 -10.73 1.10 13.40
N TYR A 70 -9.40 1.25 13.55
CA TYR A 70 -8.81 2.13 14.57
C TYR A 70 -9.03 3.63 14.33
N HIS A 71 -9.26 4.02 13.09
CA HIS A 71 -9.38 5.44 12.71
C HIS A 71 -10.76 5.78 12.12
N LEU A 72 -11.66 4.79 12.02
CA LEU A 72 -12.98 4.91 11.38
C LEU A 72 -12.87 5.45 9.94
N ILE A 73 -11.77 5.11 9.26
CA ILE A 73 -11.47 5.48 7.87
C ILE A 73 -11.29 4.20 7.05
N HIS A 74 -12.34 3.76 6.39
CA HIS A 74 -12.37 2.51 5.61
C HIS A 74 -11.93 2.72 4.17
N LYS A 75 -10.84 3.45 3.98
CA LYS A 75 -10.20 3.68 2.67
C LYS A 75 -8.69 3.81 2.84
N LEU A 76 -7.98 3.55 1.76
CA LEU A 76 -6.54 3.73 1.65
C LEU A 76 -6.19 4.28 0.27
N ILE A 77 -4.95 4.69 0.08
CA ILE A 77 -4.41 5.09 -1.21
C ILE A 77 -3.37 4.06 -1.61
N ALA A 78 -3.60 3.40 -2.74
CA ALA A 78 -2.64 2.49 -3.35
C ALA A 78 -1.90 3.21 -4.48
N VAL A 79 -0.59 3.04 -4.54
CA VAL A 79 0.31 3.64 -5.55
C VAL A 79 1.25 2.58 -6.07
N VAL A 80 1.44 2.51 -7.37
CA VAL A 80 2.46 1.67 -7.99
C VAL A 80 3.56 2.56 -8.56
N TYR A 81 4.77 2.36 -8.05
CA TYR A 81 6.00 2.96 -8.58
C TYR A 81 6.75 1.95 -9.43
N TYR A 82 7.34 2.40 -10.53
CA TYR A 82 8.11 1.56 -11.44
C TYR A 82 9.49 2.16 -11.75
N GLY A 83 10.50 1.32 -11.83
CA GLY A 83 11.85 1.71 -12.23
C GLY A 83 12.93 0.82 -11.65
N ARG A 84 14.17 1.24 -11.83
CA ARG A 84 15.32 0.49 -11.33
C ARG A 84 15.34 0.46 -9.80
N ASP A 85 15.43 -0.75 -9.24
CA ASP A 85 15.51 -0.99 -7.81
C ASP A 85 14.31 -0.36 -7.04
N ALA A 86 13.09 -0.40 -7.63
CA ALA A 86 11.93 0.32 -7.10
C ALA A 86 11.56 -0.12 -5.69
N ILE A 87 11.52 -1.44 -5.42
CA ILE A 87 11.23 -1.98 -4.09
C ILE A 87 12.23 -1.45 -3.08
N LYS A 88 13.53 -1.56 -3.37
CA LYS A 88 14.59 -1.10 -2.47
C LYS A 88 14.49 0.40 -2.18
N LYS A 89 14.29 1.23 -3.20
CA LYS A 89 14.14 2.69 -3.06
C LYS A 89 12.91 3.05 -2.24
N CYS A 90 11.75 2.45 -2.53
CA CYS A 90 10.52 2.69 -1.77
C CYS A 90 10.67 2.26 -0.31
N ARG A 91 11.31 1.12 -0.04
CA ARG A 91 11.56 0.66 1.34
C ARG A 91 12.52 1.58 2.09
N LEU A 92 13.53 2.15 1.43
CA LEU A 92 14.43 3.13 2.04
C LEU A 92 13.67 4.41 2.44
N VAL A 93 12.79 4.91 1.57
CA VAL A 93 11.93 6.08 1.86
C VAL A 93 10.94 5.77 2.97
N ALA A 94 10.35 4.57 2.99
CA ALA A 94 9.42 4.16 4.04
C ALA A 94 10.09 4.07 5.43
N GLY A 95 11.31 3.55 5.51
CA GLY A 95 12.02 3.27 6.76
C GLY A 95 11.66 1.93 7.39
N ALA A 96 12.27 1.63 8.53
CA ALA A 96 12.02 0.41 9.31
C ALA A 96 10.54 0.23 9.64
N THR A 97 10.09 -1.03 9.80
CA THR A 97 8.69 -1.34 10.13
C THR A 97 8.30 -0.79 11.49
N ASN A 98 9.20 -0.89 12.46
CA ASN A 98 9.08 -0.25 13.75
C ASN A 98 9.41 1.26 13.59
N PRO A 99 8.47 2.18 13.87
CA PRO A 99 8.71 3.62 13.71
C PRO A 99 9.84 4.17 14.59
N GLU A 100 10.08 3.59 15.76
CA GLU A 100 11.14 4.02 16.68
C GLU A 100 12.54 3.60 16.21
N GLU A 101 12.65 2.60 15.35
CA GLU A 101 13.89 2.16 14.70
C GLU A 101 14.10 2.82 13.33
N ALA A 102 13.08 3.50 12.82
CA ALA A 102 13.13 4.16 11.52
C ALA A 102 13.90 5.49 11.61
N THR A 103 14.70 5.79 10.58
CA THR A 103 15.39 7.09 10.53
C THR A 103 14.39 8.25 10.51
N PRO A 104 14.65 9.36 11.20
CA PRO A 104 13.71 10.50 11.29
C PRO A 104 13.32 11.08 9.93
N GLN A 105 14.17 10.94 8.90
CA GLN A 105 13.91 11.42 7.55
C GLN A 105 12.98 10.51 6.75
N SER A 106 12.85 9.24 7.15
CA SER A 106 11.94 8.29 6.50
C SER A 106 10.47 8.62 6.81
N VAL A 107 9.54 8.01 6.04
CA VAL A 107 8.10 8.20 6.27
C VAL A 107 7.69 7.72 7.66
N ARG A 108 8.14 6.52 8.04
CA ARG A 108 7.77 5.89 9.31
C ARG A 108 8.41 6.56 10.51
N GLY A 109 9.67 7.00 10.38
CA GLY A 109 10.34 7.75 11.46
C GLY A 109 9.77 9.15 11.66
N ALA A 110 9.32 9.81 10.58
CA ALA A 110 8.73 11.15 10.68
C ALA A 110 7.28 11.15 11.17
N TYR A 111 6.47 10.13 10.80
CA TYR A 111 5.01 10.17 10.94
C TYR A 111 4.43 8.99 11.70
N GLY A 112 5.21 7.94 11.91
CA GLY A 112 4.79 6.75 12.65
C GLY A 112 4.88 6.93 14.16
N ARG A 113 4.25 6.03 14.88
CA ARG A 113 4.34 5.89 16.34
C ARG A 113 4.01 4.45 16.75
N ILE A 114 4.38 4.09 17.96
CA ILE A 114 3.87 2.89 18.61
C ILE A 114 2.70 3.30 19.51
N ARG A 115 1.58 2.61 19.37
CA ARG A 115 0.42 2.79 20.25
C ARG A 115 0.66 2.11 21.59
N THR A 116 -0.14 2.47 22.58
CA THR A 116 -0.09 1.86 23.93
C THR A 116 -0.42 0.36 23.93
N ASP A 117 -1.15 -0.13 22.91
CA ASP A 117 -1.44 -1.54 22.69
C ASP A 117 -0.36 -2.29 21.87
N GLY A 118 0.77 -1.62 21.61
CA GLY A 118 1.91 -2.18 20.86
C GLY A 118 1.76 -2.16 19.33
N LEU A 119 0.64 -1.70 18.78
CA LEU A 119 0.46 -1.58 17.34
C LEU A 119 1.37 -0.50 16.74
N TYR A 120 2.04 -0.82 15.66
CA TYR A 120 2.83 0.12 14.86
C TYR A 120 1.93 0.89 13.89
N GLU A 121 1.52 2.10 14.27
CA GLU A 121 0.93 3.06 13.34
C GLU A 121 2.04 3.66 12.48
N ASN A 122 2.40 2.97 11.41
CA ASN A 122 3.57 3.32 10.59
C ASN A 122 3.22 3.87 9.20
N VAL A 123 2.01 4.34 9.03
CA VAL A 123 1.40 5.16 7.96
C VAL A 123 1.48 4.61 6.54
N VAL A 124 2.49 3.80 6.21
CA VAL A 124 2.64 3.20 4.87
C VAL A 124 2.97 1.71 4.94
N HIS A 125 2.52 0.98 3.90
CA HIS A 125 3.04 -0.32 3.53
C HIS A 125 3.87 -0.19 2.25
N VAL A 126 4.88 -1.03 2.09
CA VAL A 126 5.69 -1.17 0.87
C VAL A 126 6.00 -2.64 0.69
N SER A 127 5.80 -3.16 -0.52
CA SER A 127 6.17 -4.55 -0.87
C SER A 127 7.64 -4.83 -0.54
N SER A 128 7.96 -6.04 -0.09
CA SER A 128 9.31 -6.40 0.34
C SER A 128 10.10 -7.21 -0.69
N THR A 129 9.41 -7.93 -1.58
CA THR A 129 10.01 -8.71 -2.66
C THR A 129 9.23 -8.53 -3.96
N PRO A 130 9.81 -8.91 -5.12
CA PRO A 130 9.08 -8.89 -6.40
C PRO A 130 7.82 -9.76 -6.40
N GLU A 131 7.85 -10.93 -5.76
CA GLU A 131 6.71 -11.84 -5.65
C GLU A 131 5.58 -11.24 -4.80
N GLU A 132 5.93 -10.58 -3.70
CA GLU A 132 4.95 -9.83 -2.91
C GLU A 132 4.39 -8.65 -3.71
N ALA A 133 5.23 -7.90 -4.41
CA ALA A 133 4.77 -6.79 -5.24
C ALA A 133 3.77 -7.25 -6.30
N GLU A 134 4.04 -8.36 -7.00
CA GLU A 134 3.11 -8.92 -7.98
C GLU A 134 1.77 -9.29 -7.36
N ARG A 135 1.80 -10.06 -6.27
CA ARG A 135 0.60 -10.50 -5.56
C ARG A 135 -0.23 -9.32 -5.05
N GLU A 136 0.45 -8.36 -4.45
CA GLU A 136 -0.18 -7.19 -3.84
C GLU A 136 -0.74 -6.22 -4.90
N ILE A 137 -0.02 -5.97 -5.99
CA ILE A 137 -0.52 -5.13 -7.09
C ILE A 137 -1.77 -5.75 -7.68
N LYS A 138 -1.78 -7.07 -7.97
CA LYS A 138 -2.96 -7.78 -8.48
C LYS A 138 -4.15 -7.81 -7.51
N LEU A 139 -3.91 -7.60 -6.22
CA LEU A 139 -4.97 -7.49 -5.22
C LEU A 139 -5.63 -6.10 -5.21
N TRP A 140 -4.86 -5.06 -5.46
CA TRP A 140 -5.31 -3.67 -5.29
C TRP A 140 -5.62 -2.95 -6.60
N PHE A 141 -5.17 -3.46 -7.75
CA PHE A 141 -5.32 -2.85 -9.08
C PHE A 141 -5.88 -3.86 -10.08
N GLU A 142 -6.78 -3.39 -10.93
CA GLU A 142 -7.08 -4.06 -12.20
C GLU A 142 -5.98 -3.71 -13.21
N PRO A 143 -5.75 -4.55 -14.25
CA PRO A 143 -4.73 -4.25 -15.27
C PRO A 143 -4.88 -2.87 -15.91
N ASP A 144 -6.11 -2.44 -16.18
CA ASP A 144 -6.44 -1.17 -16.83
C ASP A 144 -6.24 0.07 -15.90
N ASP A 145 -6.02 -0.14 -14.61
CA ASP A 145 -5.68 0.95 -13.66
C ASP A 145 -4.21 1.41 -13.80
N LEU A 146 -3.41 0.66 -14.55
CA LEU A 146 -1.98 0.87 -14.71
C LEU A 146 -1.64 1.34 -16.12
N ILE A 147 -0.84 2.39 -16.24
CA ILE A 147 -0.41 2.94 -17.55
C ILE A 147 0.67 2.10 -18.25
N ARG A 148 1.12 1.00 -17.63
CA ARG A 148 2.15 0.10 -18.16
C ARG A 148 1.82 -1.35 -17.81
N GLU A 149 1.88 -2.22 -18.81
CA GLU A 149 1.79 -3.67 -18.60
C GLU A 149 3.17 -4.23 -18.24
N PHE A 150 3.25 -5.03 -17.19
CA PHE A 150 4.47 -5.71 -16.75
C PHE A 150 4.22 -7.10 -16.17
N TYR A 151 2.95 -7.48 -15.99
CA TYR A 151 2.52 -8.85 -15.69
C TYR A 151 1.65 -9.39 -16.81
N PRO A 152 1.64 -10.71 -17.04
CA PRO A 152 0.77 -11.33 -18.05
C PRO A 152 -0.71 -11.01 -17.79
N THR A 153 -1.40 -10.57 -18.83
CA THR A 153 -2.85 -10.33 -18.85
C THR A 153 -3.56 -11.26 -19.82
N LYS A 154 -4.87 -11.39 -19.68
CA LYS A 154 -5.73 -12.08 -20.64
C LYS A 154 -7.01 -11.30 -20.86
N ILE A 155 -7.51 -11.29 -22.07
CA ILE A 155 -8.84 -10.73 -22.38
C ILE A 155 -9.90 -11.77 -22.03
N THR A 156 -10.88 -11.38 -21.23
CA THR A 156 -12.05 -12.19 -20.90
C THR A 156 -13.30 -11.39 -21.24
N ILE A 157 -14.20 -11.97 -22.03
CA ILE A 157 -15.50 -11.36 -22.31
C ILE A 157 -16.41 -11.67 -21.14
N ILE A 158 -16.84 -10.62 -20.42
CA ILE A 158 -17.80 -10.75 -19.31
C ILE A 158 -19.15 -10.26 -19.81
N HIS A 159 -20.11 -11.18 -19.97
CA HIS A 159 -21.47 -10.86 -20.33
C HIS A 159 -22.24 -10.37 -19.10
N GLU A 160 -23.14 -9.37 -19.28
CA GLU A 160 -24.07 -8.86 -18.26
C GLU A 160 -23.43 -8.13 -17.06
N GLN A 161 -22.44 -7.29 -17.29
CA GLN A 161 -21.97 -6.38 -16.24
C GLN A 161 -22.94 -5.18 -16.06
N LYS A 162 -23.46 -5.04 -14.83
CA LYS A 162 -24.11 -3.78 -14.40
C LYS A 162 -23.01 -2.77 -14.09
N LYS A 163 -22.87 -1.76 -14.91
CA LYS A 163 -21.93 -0.65 -14.70
C LYS A 163 -22.69 0.56 -14.14
N LYS A 164 -22.22 1.11 -13.03
CA LYS A 164 -22.71 2.40 -12.53
C LYS A 164 -22.12 3.51 -13.41
N VAL A 165 -22.98 4.33 -13.98
CA VAL A 165 -22.61 5.51 -14.81
C VAL A 165 -23.21 6.78 -14.20
N TRP A 166 -22.65 7.92 -14.59
CA TRP A 166 -23.25 9.21 -14.22
C TRP A 166 -24.63 9.36 -14.87
N ALA A 167 -25.60 9.95 -14.14
CA ALA A 167 -26.94 10.24 -14.65
C ALA A 167 -26.92 11.46 -15.57
#